data_b9b4b3a0e141c66ca65d6e136f96b966
#
_entry.id   b9b4b3a0e141c66ca65d6e136f96b966
#
_cell.length_a   1.000
_cell.length_b   1.000
_cell.length_c   1.000
_cell.angle_alpha   90.00
_cell.angle_beta   90.00
_cell.angle_gamma   90.00
#
_symmetry.space_group_name_H-M   'P 1'
#
loop_
_entity.id
_entity.type
_entity.pdbx_description
1 polymer ?
#
loop_
_entity_poly.entity_id
_entity_poly.type
_entity_poly.pdbx_seq_one_letter_code
_entity_poly.pdbx_strand_id
1 'polypeptide(L)'
;MKKLILVASALGTALAMGTMGSALAQKSAADGIAEYRAMLADGNPAELYEAKGEDLWKKKRGPKNASLEQCDLGQGPGVVKGAFVTLPRYFADTKRVQDLESRLVTCMETLQGLNAADIAKTRFGQGEMANVTALATWVASESRGLKFNLSQAHAEEQVMYEVGKRLFFMRGGSHDFSCASCHGEDGKRIRLQDLPNLTKNPGDGIGFAAWPAYRVSNGQMWSMQLRLNDCYRQQRFPYPLFGSDATIALGSYMGVNAKGAENIAPAIKR
;
A
#
# COMPACT_ATOMS: atom_id res chain seq x y z
N MET A 1 66.77 -43.67 59.92
CA MET A 1 65.67 -43.29 60.78
C MET A 1 65.07 -42.01 60.17
N LYS A 2 64.13 -42.12 59.29
CA LYS A 2 63.34 -40.99 58.84
C LYS A 2 61.97 -41.54 58.50
N LYS A 3 60.94 -41.07 59.24
CA LYS A 3 59.56 -41.45 59.11
C LYS A 3 58.93 -40.75 57.89
N LEU A 4 58.32 -41.52 57.02
CA LEU A 4 57.54 -41.06 55.94
C LEU A 4 56.12 -40.70 56.46
N ILE A 5 55.70 -39.49 56.24
CA ILE A 5 54.28 -39.06 56.51
C ILE A 5 53.57 -39.06 55.18
N LEU A 6 52.56 -39.92 55.04
CA LEU A 6 51.64 -39.93 53.92
C LEU A 6 50.55 -38.85 54.20
N VAL A 7 50.47 -37.89 53.29
CA VAL A 7 49.36 -36.93 53.25
C VAL A 7 48.35 -37.43 52.21
N ALA A 8 47.15 -37.82 52.67
CA ALA A 8 46.05 -38.21 51.81
C ALA A 8 45.41 -36.96 51.30
N SER A 9 45.48 -36.73 50.01
CA SER A 9 44.71 -35.65 49.33
C SER A 9 43.30 -36.12 49.00
N ALA A 10 42.34 -35.57 49.65
CA ALA A 10 40.93 -35.78 49.34
C ALA A 10 40.58 -34.94 48.08
N LEU A 11 40.31 -35.61 46.95
CA LEU A 11 39.76 -34.97 45.75
C LEU A 11 38.27 -34.69 46.00
N GLY A 12 37.94 -33.40 46.17
CA GLY A 12 36.57 -32.91 46.16
C GLY A 12 36.10 -32.78 44.70
N THR A 13 35.22 -33.68 44.28
CA THR A 13 34.48 -33.58 43.02
C THR A 13 33.42 -32.47 43.18
N ALA A 14 33.71 -31.28 42.67
CA ALA A 14 32.71 -30.23 42.49
C ALA A 14 31.77 -30.60 41.36
N LEU A 15 30.53 -30.97 41.66
CA LEU A 15 29.46 -31.13 40.73
C LEU A 15 29.10 -29.74 40.18
N ALA A 16 29.54 -29.42 38.97
CA ALA A 16 29.07 -28.27 38.23
C ALA A 16 27.62 -28.54 37.79
N MET A 17 26.63 -28.11 38.57
CA MET A 17 25.26 -27.96 38.08
C MET A 17 25.23 -26.84 37.08
N GLY A 18 25.39 -27.21 35.79
CA GLY A 18 25.08 -26.32 34.68
C GLY A 18 23.60 -25.96 34.71
N THR A 19 23.29 -24.74 35.12
CA THR A 19 21.99 -24.15 34.89
C THR A 19 21.83 -24.02 33.38
N MET A 20 21.08 -24.95 32.77
CA MET A 20 20.53 -24.73 31.42
C MET A 20 19.58 -23.57 31.51
N GLY A 21 20.10 -22.36 31.42
CA GLY A 21 19.31 -21.18 31.15
C GLY A 21 18.65 -21.39 29.79
N SER A 22 17.34 -21.60 29.78
CA SER A 22 16.57 -21.59 28.55
C SER A 22 16.88 -20.25 27.88
N ALA A 23 17.70 -20.25 26.84
CA ALA A 23 17.88 -19.10 25.98
C ALA A 23 16.51 -18.84 25.34
N LEU A 24 15.76 -17.92 25.92
CA LEU A 24 14.56 -17.40 25.27
C LEU A 24 15.05 -16.85 23.93
N ALA A 25 14.69 -17.56 22.86
CA ALA A 25 15.02 -17.13 21.52
C ALA A 25 14.47 -15.71 21.35
N GLN A 26 15.36 -14.74 21.25
CA GLN A 26 14.99 -13.34 21.07
C GLN A 26 14.28 -13.25 19.74
N LYS A 27 12.96 -12.89 19.77
CA LYS A 27 12.18 -12.70 18.55
C LYS A 27 12.93 -11.76 17.61
N SER A 28 12.95 -12.09 16.33
CA SER A 28 13.52 -11.19 15.33
C SER A 28 12.71 -9.88 15.29
N ALA A 29 13.35 -8.78 14.88
CA ALA A 29 12.63 -7.52 14.69
C ALA A 29 11.49 -7.67 13.66
N ALA A 30 11.64 -8.56 12.68
CA ALA A 30 10.61 -8.87 11.71
C ALA A 30 9.41 -9.57 12.37
N ASP A 31 9.65 -10.54 13.26
CA ASP A 31 8.58 -11.23 14.00
C ASP A 31 7.83 -10.28 14.94
N GLY A 32 8.55 -9.40 15.63
CA GLY A 32 7.94 -8.37 16.48
C GLY A 32 7.06 -7.40 15.69
N ILE A 33 7.48 -7.02 14.49
CA ILE A 33 6.68 -6.18 13.60
C ILE A 33 5.44 -6.93 13.09
N ALA A 34 5.58 -8.22 12.74
CA ALA A 34 4.46 -9.05 12.29
C ALA A 34 3.42 -9.24 13.40
N GLU A 35 3.86 -9.52 14.62
CA GLU A 35 2.98 -9.65 15.79
C GLU A 35 2.25 -8.34 16.12
N TYR A 36 2.95 -7.21 16.09
CA TYR A 36 2.34 -5.90 16.28
C TYR A 36 1.28 -5.59 15.21
N ARG A 37 1.55 -5.97 13.96
CA ARG A 37 0.57 -5.84 12.87
C ARG A 37 -0.65 -6.74 13.09
N ALA A 38 -0.44 -7.96 13.58
CA ALA A 38 -1.54 -8.88 13.90
C ALA A 38 -2.41 -8.35 15.04
N MET A 39 -1.81 -7.78 16.09
CA MET A 39 -2.57 -7.12 17.15
C MET A 39 -3.37 -5.91 16.68
N LEU A 40 -2.83 -5.13 15.75
CA LEU A 40 -3.54 -3.99 15.15
C LEU A 40 -4.61 -4.42 14.13
N ALA A 41 -4.56 -5.65 13.64
CA ALA A 41 -5.58 -6.16 12.72
C ALA A 41 -6.94 -6.35 13.40
N ASP A 42 -6.94 -6.66 14.70
CA ASP A 42 -8.12 -6.68 15.54
C ASP A 42 -8.33 -5.27 16.12
N GLY A 43 -9.07 -4.42 15.39
CA GLY A 43 -9.25 -2.99 15.69
C GLY A 43 -8.42 -2.09 14.76
N ASN A 44 -8.35 -2.45 13.48
CA ASN A 44 -7.63 -1.69 12.46
C ASN A 44 -8.17 -0.26 12.37
N PRO A 45 -7.35 0.78 12.61
CA PRO A 45 -7.81 2.16 12.49
C PRO A 45 -8.36 2.53 11.10
N ALA A 46 -8.10 1.71 10.08
CA ALA A 46 -8.68 1.87 8.75
C ALA A 46 -10.22 1.73 8.76
N GLU A 47 -10.81 1.01 9.72
CA GLU A 47 -12.26 0.85 9.85
C GLU A 47 -12.99 2.20 10.01
N LEU A 48 -12.36 3.16 10.68
CA LEU A 48 -12.92 4.52 10.78
C LEU A 48 -12.97 5.23 9.42
N TYR A 49 -11.99 4.94 8.56
CA TYR A 49 -11.95 5.48 7.21
C TYR A 49 -12.91 4.73 6.28
N GLU A 50 -13.10 3.43 6.48
CA GLU A 50 -14.10 2.63 5.77
C GLU A 50 -15.51 3.18 6.06
N ALA A 51 -15.87 3.30 7.34
CA ALA A 51 -17.16 3.86 7.75
C ALA A 51 -17.39 5.29 7.22
N LYS A 52 -16.36 6.15 7.28
CA LYS A 52 -16.41 7.49 6.72
C LYS A 52 -16.58 7.46 5.19
N GLY A 53 -15.90 6.54 4.51
CA GLY A 53 -15.99 6.39 3.05
C GLY A 53 -17.38 5.97 2.60
N GLU A 54 -17.99 5.02 3.32
CA GLU A 54 -19.34 4.56 3.10
C GLU A 54 -20.37 5.70 3.30
N ASP A 55 -20.25 6.47 4.38
CA ASP A 55 -21.11 7.64 4.62
C ASP A 55 -20.98 8.67 3.48
N LEU A 56 -19.75 8.98 3.08
CA LEU A 56 -19.49 9.92 1.98
C LEU A 56 -20.03 9.46 0.63
N TRP A 57 -20.07 8.17 0.37
CA TRP A 57 -20.64 7.61 -0.86
C TRP A 57 -22.15 7.82 -0.94
N LYS A 58 -22.84 7.60 0.16
CA LYS A 58 -24.30 7.73 0.26
C LYS A 58 -24.77 9.16 0.46
N LYS A 59 -23.93 10.01 1.04
CA LYS A 59 -24.28 11.39 1.42
C LYS A 59 -24.38 12.30 0.22
N LYS A 60 -25.49 13.04 0.15
CA LYS A 60 -25.66 14.11 -0.83
C LYS A 60 -24.75 15.29 -0.47
N ARG A 61 -23.94 15.72 -1.43
CA ARG A 61 -22.92 16.74 -1.25
C ARG A 61 -22.76 17.61 -2.50
N GLY A 62 -21.99 18.67 -2.34
CA GLY A 62 -21.61 19.59 -3.42
C GLY A 62 -22.78 20.44 -3.94
N PRO A 63 -22.51 21.34 -4.92
CA PRO A 63 -23.49 22.23 -5.49
C PRO A 63 -24.71 21.52 -6.10
N LYS A 64 -24.53 20.29 -6.60
CA LYS A 64 -25.62 19.50 -7.20
C LYS A 64 -26.44 18.71 -6.17
N ASN A 65 -26.06 18.76 -4.88
CA ASN A 65 -26.71 18.02 -3.79
C ASN A 65 -26.98 16.55 -4.14
N ALA A 66 -25.97 15.85 -4.66
CA ALA A 66 -26.05 14.46 -5.11
C ALA A 66 -25.10 13.54 -4.33
N SER A 67 -25.47 12.26 -4.21
CA SER A 67 -24.61 11.20 -3.69
C SER A 67 -23.67 10.65 -4.79
N LEU A 68 -22.77 9.75 -4.42
CA LEU A 68 -21.93 9.04 -5.38
C LEU A 68 -22.50 7.69 -5.82
N GLU A 69 -23.72 7.34 -5.39
CA GLU A 69 -24.35 6.05 -5.67
C GLU A 69 -24.61 5.78 -7.17
N GLN A 70 -24.43 6.78 -8.04
CA GLN A 70 -24.47 6.62 -9.50
C GLN A 70 -23.06 6.65 -10.13
N CYS A 71 -22.01 6.70 -9.33
CA CYS A 71 -20.65 6.67 -9.85
C CYS A 71 -20.34 5.29 -10.46
N ASP A 72 -19.92 5.27 -11.72
CA ASP A 72 -19.44 4.06 -12.37
C ASP A 72 -17.93 3.91 -12.13
N LEU A 73 -17.53 2.91 -11.35
CA LEU A 73 -16.16 2.53 -11.08
C LEU A 73 -15.63 1.47 -12.07
N GLY A 74 -16.33 1.29 -13.20
CA GLY A 74 -15.96 0.36 -14.26
C GLY A 74 -16.65 -1.01 -14.17
N GLN A 75 -17.60 -1.16 -13.24
CA GLN A 75 -18.46 -2.34 -13.10
C GLN A 75 -19.94 -2.01 -13.35
N GLY A 76 -20.21 -0.79 -13.79
CA GLY A 76 -21.53 -0.19 -13.93
C GLY A 76 -21.87 0.80 -12.81
N PRO A 77 -22.86 1.69 -13.04
CA PRO A 77 -23.23 2.70 -12.08
C PRO A 77 -23.58 2.13 -10.70
N GLY A 78 -22.94 2.64 -9.65
CA GLY A 78 -23.18 2.26 -8.26
C GLY A 78 -22.59 0.93 -7.82
N VAL A 79 -21.98 0.16 -8.72
CA VAL A 79 -21.37 -1.12 -8.38
C VAL A 79 -19.98 -0.90 -7.80
N VAL A 80 -19.83 -1.18 -6.50
CA VAL A 80 -18.58 -0.96 -5.75
C VAL A 80 -17.79 -2.26 -5.60
N LYS A 81 -18.49 -3.36 -5.29
CA LYS A 81 -17.85 -4.66 -5.05
C LYS A 81 -17.09 -5.14 -6.29
N GLY A 82 -15.81 -5.45 -6.10
CA GLY A 82 -14.93 -5.92 -7.17
C GLY A 82 -14.37 -4.82 -8.07
N ALA A 83 -14.79 -3.57 -7.92
CA ALA A 83 -14.29 -2.46 -8.75
C ALA A 83 -12.79 -2.23 -8.53
N PHE A 84 -12.34 -2.19 -7.28
CA PHE A 84 -10.95 -1.87 -6.94
C PHE A 84 -9.92 -2.79 -7.61
N VAL A 85 -10.19 -4.09 -7.67
CA VAL A 85 -9.24 -5.08 -8.22
C VAL A 85 -9.14 -5.08 -9.75
N THR A 86 -9.90 -4.20 -10.42
CA THR A 86 -9.88 -4.02 -11.88
C THR A 86 -9.34 -2.64 -12.30
N LEU A 87 -8.93 -1.82 -11.34
CA LEU A 87 -8.41 -0.47 -11.55
C LEU A 87 -6.88 -0.42 -11.38
N PRO A 88 -6.16 0.41 -12.17
CA PRO A 88 -6.63 1.34 -13.22
C PRO A 88 -7.20 0.66 -14.48
N ARG A 89 -8.13 1.35 -15.14
CA ARG A 89 -8.68 0.92 -16.43
C ARG A 89 -9.11 2.11 -17.30
N TYR A 90 -9.38 1.87 -18.59
CA TYR A 90 -9.92 2.86 -19.49
C TYR A 90 -11.41 3.15 -19.20
N PHE A 91 -11.80 4.43 -19.25
CA PHE A 91 -13.18 4.90 -19.14
C PHE A 91 -13.56 5.68 -20.40
N ALA A 92 -14.62 5.23 -21.07
CA ALA A 92 -15.04 5.80 -22.34
C ALA A 92 -15.63 7.23 -22.21
N ASP A 93 -16.23 7.55 -21.06
CA ASP A 93 -16.81 8.87 -20.76
C ASP A 93 -15.74 9.98 -20.65
N THR A 94 -14.58 9.66 -20.11
CA THR A 94 -13.45 10.58 -20.00
C THR A 94 -12.38 10.38 -21.09
N LYS A 95 -12.47 9.29 -21.83
CA LYS A 95 -11.47 8.84 -22.83
C LYS A 95 -10.05 8.72 -22.22
N ARG A 96 -9.96 8.31 -20.96
CA ARG A 96 -8.70 8.20 -20.20
C ARG A 96 -8.66 6.93 -19.38
N VAL A 97 -7.45 6.45 -19.12
CA VAL A 97 -7.22 5.48 -18.06
C VAL A 97 -7.26 6.21 -16.72
N GLN A 98 -8.01 5.68 -15.78
CA GLN A 98 -8.15 6.24 -14.44
C GLN A 98 -7.93 5.14 -13.38
N ASP A 99 -7.24 5.50 -12.31
CA ASP A 99 -7.21 4.72 -11.08
C ASP A 99 -8.42 5.05 -10.19
N LEU A 100 -8.52 4.42 -9.03
CA LEU A 100 -9.65 4.62 -8.15
C LEU A 100 -9.77 6.09 -7.72
N GLU A 101 -8.67 6.71 -7.26
CA GLU A 101 -8.71 8.08 -6.74
C GLU A 101 -9.10 9.09 -7.83
N SER A 102 -8.53 8.99 -9.01
CA SER A 102 -8.87 9.89 -10.13
C SER A 102 -10.30 9.65 -10.63
N ARG A 103 -10.80 8.41 -10.61
CA ARG A 103 -12.19 8.11 -10.96
C ARG A 103 -13.17 8.67 -9.94
N LEU A 104 -12.87 8.56 -8.66
CA LEU A 104 -13.66 9.17 -7.59
C LEU A 104 -13.75 10.70 -7.75
N VAL A 105 -12.63 11.36 -8.05
CA VAL A 105 -12.63 12.81 -8.33
C VAL A 105 -13.50 13.15 -9.53
N THR A 106 -13.46 12.37 -10.60
CA THR A 106 -14.35 12.54 -11.76
C THR A 106 -15.82 12.42 -11.36
N CYS A 107 -16.17 11.43 -10.53
CA CYS A 107 -17.54 11.29 -10.04
C CYS A 107 -17.95 12.46 -9.11
N MET A 108 -17.05 12.92 -8.24
CA MET A 108 -17.31 14.09 -7.38
C MET A 108 -17.55 15.35 -8.22
N GLU A 109 -16.83 15.51 -9.32
CA GLU A 109 -17.04 16.63 -10.25
C GLU A 109 -18.36 16.47 -11.03
N THR A 110 -18.58 15.33 -11.64
CA THR A 110 -19.73 15.14 -12.55
C THR A 110 -21.05 15.01 -11.81
N LEU A 111 -21.11 14.28 -10.70
CA LEU A 111 -22.33 14.04 -9.93
C LEU A 111 -22.58 15.12 -8.88
N GLN A 112 -21.55 15.52 -8.13
CA GLN A 112 -21.70 16.46 -7.01
C GLN A 112 -21.43 17.91 -7.39
N GLY A 113 -20.75 18.17 -8.53
CA GLY A 113 -20.39 19.51 -9.00
C GLY A 113 -19.21 20.12 -8.23
N LEU A 114 -18.37 19.30 -7.61
CA LEU A 114 -17.14 19.74 -6.95
C LEU A 114 -16.08 20.05 -8.01
N ASN A 115 -15.14 20.94 -7.70
CA ASN A 115 -14.09 21.31 -8.63
C ASN A 115 -12.90 20.33 -8.50
N ALA A 116 -12.65 19.53 -9.54
CA ALA A 116 -11.57 18.54 -9.57
C ALA A 116 -10.18 19.19 -9.40
N ALA A 117 -9.96 20.37 -9.99
CA ALA A 117 -8.66 21.05 -9.88
C ALA A 117 -8.40 21.56 -8.46
N ASP A 118 -9.43 21.97 -7.74
CA ASP A 118 -9.27 22.38 -6.33
C ASP A 118 -9.04 21.17 -5.42
N ILE A 119 -9.70 20.04 -5.69
CA ILE A 119 -9.41 18.77 -5.00
C ILE A 119 -7.96 18.38 -5.21
N ALA A 120 -7.47 18.40 -6.46
CA ALA A 120 -6.10 18.01 -6.79
C ALA A 120 -5.01 18.89 -6.17
N LYS A 121 -5.31 20.15 -5.86
CA LYS A 121 -4.41 21.10 -5.18
C LYS A 121 -4.40 20.93 -3.67
N THR A 122 -5.40 20.25 -3.11
CA THR A 122 -5.52 20.05 -1.66
C THR A 122 -4.45 19.06 -1.19
N ARG A 123 -3.82 19.34 -0.07
CA ARG A 123 -2.82 18.43 0.52
C ARG A 123 -3.45 17.12 0.92
N PHE A 124 -2.70 16.05 0.74
CA PHE A 124 -3.11 14.73 1.22
C PHE A 124 -3.47 14.76 2.71
N GLY A 125 -4.55 14.05 3.08
CA GLY A 125 -5.06 14.00 4.44
C GLY A 125 -5.86 15.23 4.88
N GLN A 126 -6.10 16.21 4.01
CA GLN A 126 -6.84 17.44 4.33
C GLN A 126 -8.02 17.63 3.37
N GLY A 127 -9.04 18.36 3.82
CA GLY A 127 -10.18 18.78 3.01
C GLY A 127 -10.79 17.66 2.16
N GLU A 128 -11.08 17.95 0.91
CA GLU A 128 -11.66 16.97 -0.02
C GLU A 128 -10.69 15.82 -0.37
N MET A 129 -9.39 16.01 -0.29
CA MET A 129 -8.42 14.93 -0.50
C MET A 129 -8.50 13.87 0.63
N ALA A 130 -8.81 14.27 1.87
CA ALA A 130 -9.08 13.33 2.95
C ALA A 130 -10.38 12.53 2.70
N ASN A 131 -11.36 13.14 2.04
CA ASN A 131 -12.59 12.47 1.66
C ASN A 131 -12.36 11.48 0.51
N VAL A 132 -11.55 11.84 -0.51
CA VAL A 132 -11.12 10.91 -1.57
C VAL A 132 -10.41 9.70 -0.96
N THR A 133 -9.51 9.91 0.01
CA THR A 133 -8.80 8.82 0.68
C THR A 133 -9.75 7.90 1.45
N ALA A 134 -10.75 8.46 2.15
CA ALA A 134 -11.75 7.65 2.87
C ALA A 134 -12.63 6.85 1.90
N LEU A 135 -13.11 7.47 0.82
CA LEU A 135 -13.86 6.80 -0.24
C LEU A 135 -13.03 5.66 -0.87
N ALA A 136 -11.78 5.92 -1.21
CA ALA A 136 -10.90 4.90 -1.77
C ALA A 136 -10.65 3.74 -0.79
N THR A 137 -10.56 4.03 0.50
CA THR A 137 -10.42 3.02 1.56
C THR A 137 -11.63 2.10 1.62
N TRP A 138 -12.84 2.67 1.63
CA TRP A 138 -14.06 1.89 1.63
C TRP A 138 -14.24 1.07 0.33
N VAL A 139 -14.04 1.66 -0.85
CA VAL A 139 -14.14 0.93 -2.12
C VAL A 139 -13.15 -0.24 -2.18
N ALA A 140 -11.94 -0.05 -1.64
CA ALA A 140 -10.95 -1.12 -1.58
C ALA A 140 -11.38 -2.24 -0.62
N SER A 141 -12.00 -1.92 0.53
CA SER A 141 -12.49 -2.90 1.49
C SER A 141 -13.62 -3.76 0.91
N GLU A 142 -14.51 -3.18 0.09
CA GLU A 142 -15.58 -3.91 -0.63
C GLU A 142 -15.04 -4.93 -1.66
N SER A 143 -13.76 -4.85 -1.97
CA SER A 143 -13.07 -5.80 -2.85
C SER A 143 -12.08 -6.71 -2.10
N ARG A 144 -12.10 -6.73 -0.74
CA ARG A 144 -11.18 -7.53 0.08
C ARG A 144 -11.32 -9.03 -0.24
N GLY A 145 -10.20 -9.73 -0.34
CA GLY A 145 -10.15 -11.15 -0.69
C GLY A 145 -10.27 -11.45 -2.19
N LEU A 146 -10.66 -10.47 -3.02
CA LEU A 146 -10.68 -10.65 -4.47
C LEU A 146 -9.29 -10.50 -5.07
N LYS A 147 -9.06 -11.13 -6.22
CA LYS A 147 -7.75 -11.12 -6.89
C LYS A 147 -7.67 -10.00 -7.92
N PHE A 148 -6.54 -9.29 -7.94
CA PHE A 148 -6.26 -8.30 -8.97
C PHE A 148 -6.24 -8.91 -10.35
N ASN A 149 -6.94 -8.27 -11.29
CA ASN A 149 -7.00 -8.65 -12.69
C ASN A 149 -7.29 -7.41 -13.55
N LEU A 150 -6.28 -6.55 -13.69
CA LEU A 150 -6.39 -5.34 -14.51
C LEU A 150 -6.50 -5.71 -15.99
N SER A 151 -7.40 -5.04 -16.69
CA SER A 151 -7.56 -5.17 -18.13
C SER A 151 -6.33 -4.62 -18.87
N GLN A 152 -6.00 -5.25 -19.98
CA GLN A 152 -5.07 -4.76 -21.01
C GLN A 152 -5.71 -4.87 -22.40
N ALA A 153 -7.05 -4.88 -22.44
CA ALA A 153 -7.79 -5.05 -23.69
C ALA A 153 -7.85 -3.76 -24.52
N HIS A 154 -7.84 -2.60 -23.85
CA HIS A 154 -7.86 -1.30 -24.52
C HIS A 154 -6.44 -0.79 -24.80
N ALA A 155 -6.23 -0.18 -25.99
CA ALA A 155 -4.91 0.33 -26.39
C ALA A 155 -4.33 1.32 -25.38
N GLU A 156 -5.15 2.21 -24.82
CA GLU A 156 -4.73 3.17 -23.79
C GLU A 156 -4.25 2.51 -22.49
N GLU A 157 -4.81 1.35 -22.12
CA GLU A 157 -4.36 0.58 -20.95
C GLU A 157 -2.96 0.02 -21.18
N GLN A 158 -2.70 -0.48 -22.41
CA GLN A 158 -1.37 -0.97 -22.82
C GLN A 158 -0.35 0.16 -22.85
N VAL A 159 -0.72 1.32 -23.40
CA VAL A 159 0.13 2.53 -23.40
C VAL A 159 0.47 2.94 -21.98
N MET A 160 -0.52 3.00 -21.06
CA MET A 160 -0.29 3.37 -19.67
C MET A 160 0.60 2.35 -18.93
N TYR A 161 0.45 1.06 -19.22
CA TYR A 161 1.35 0.04 -18.69
C TYR A 161 2.81 0.28 -19.15
N GLU A 162 3.04 0.50 -20.42
CA GLU A 162 4.40 0.73 -20.97
C GLU A 162 5.01 2.05 -20.48
N VAL A 163 4.20 3.11 -20.33
CA VAL A 163 4.65 4.37 -19.70
C VAL A 163 5.03 4.12 -18.24
N GLY A 164 4.19 3.41 -17.50
CA GLY A 164 4.45 3.06 -16.11
C GLY A 164 5.71 2.23 -15.93
N LYS A 165 5.93 1.25 -16.82
CA LYS A 165 7.16 0.47 -16.86
C LYS A 165 8.39 1.34 -17.06
N ARG A 166 8.36 2.24 -18.04
CA ARG A 166 9.47 3.19 -18.28
C ARG A 166 9.73 4.08 -17.07
N LEU A 167 8.69 4.63 -16.44
CA LEU A 167 8.81 5.44 -15.24
C LEU A 167 9.37 4.66 -14.06
N PHE A 168 8.99 3.38 -13.93
CA PHE A 168 9.46 2.52 -12.84
C PHE A 168 10.98 2.28 -12.89
N PHE A 169 11.54 2.18 -14.09
CA PHE A 169 12.98 1.97 -14.30
C PHE A 169 13.75 3.28 -14.53
N MET A 170 13.07 4.41 -14.70
CA MET A 170 13.71 5.70 -14.95
C MET A 170 14.51 6.15 -13.73
N ARG A 171 15.80 6.35 -13.91
CA ARG A 171 16.70 6.87 -12.88
C ARG A 171 16.71 8.39 -12.90
N GLY A 172 16.85 9.00 -11.74
CA GLY A 172 16.92 10.46 -11.62
C GLY A 172 16.95 10.93 -10.18
N GLY A 173 16.71 12.23 -10.01
CA GLY A 173 16.88 12.90 -8.73
C GLY A 173 18.34 12.98 -8.29
N SER A 174 18.63 13.64 -7.17
CA SER A 174 20.01 13.81 -6.68
C SER A 174 20.69 12.50 -6.25
N HIS A 175 19.93 11.43 -6.06
CA HIS A 175 20.45 10.12 -5.70
C HIS A 175 20.58 9.17 -6.89
N ASP A 176 20.17 9.59 -8.07
CA ASP A 176 20.12 8.76 -9.28
C ASP A 176 19.45 7.40 -9.04
N PHE A 177 18.34 7.39 -8.33
CA PHE A 177 17.54 6.20 -8.05
C PHE A 177 16.36 6.08 -9.03
N SER A 178 15.82 4.86 -9.11
CA SER A 178 14.54 4.57 -9.72
C SER A 178 13.66 3.79 -8.74
N CYS A 179 12.38 3.57 -9.06
CA CYS A 179 11.56 2.64 -8.29
C CYS A 179 12.19 1.23 -8.26
N ALA A 180 12.76 0.81 -9.39
CA ALA A 180 13.46 -0.47 -9.53
C ALA A 180 14.71 -0.59 -8.65
N SER A 181 15.38 0.51 -8.28
CA SER A 181 16.53 0.48 -7.38
C SER A 181 16.19 -0.17 -6.02
N CYS A 182 14.92 0.00 -5.58
CA CYS A 182 14.41 -0.56 -4.35
C CYS A 182 13.47 -1.76 -4.56
N HIS A 183 12.71 -1.78 -5.66
CA HIS A 183 11.62 -2.72 -5.89
C HIS A 183 11.79 -3.59 -7.15
N GLY A 184 13.01 -3.64 -7.74
CA GLY A 184 13.28 -4.38 -8.97
C GLY A 184 13.81 -5.79 -8.78
N GLU A 185 14.19 -6.17 -7.58
CA GLU A 185 14.82 -7.46 -7.26
C GLU A 185 14.36 -7.99 -5.90
N ASP A 186 14.45 -9.31 -5.72
CA ASP A 186 14.20 -9.94 -4.43
C ASP A 186 15.28 -9.61 -3.41
N GLY A 187 14.94 -9.68 -2.13
CA GLY A 187 15.87 -9.51 -1.03
C GLY A 187 16.35 -8.08 -0.78
N LYS A 188 15.82 -7.10 -1.50
CA LYS A 188 16.08 -5.70 -1.20
C LYS A 188 15.46 -5.31 0.14
N ARG A 189 16.21 -4.55 0.93
CA ARG A 189 15.78 -4.11 2.26
C ARG A 189 16.04 -2.63 2.46
N ILE A 190 15.20 -2.01 3.25
CA ILE A 190 15.44 -0.68 3.78
C ILE A 190 15.18 -0.68 5.29
N ARG A 191 16.20 -0.32 6.07
CA ARG A 191 16.16 -0.44 7.53
C ARG A 191 15.88 -1.89 7.95
N LEU A 192 14.80 -2.14 8.69
CA LEU A 192 14.38 -3.48 9.14
C LEU A 192 13.25 -4.08 8.30
N GLN A 193 12.99 -3.56 7.11
CA GLN A 193 11.88 -3.99 6.27
C GLN A 193 12.37 -4.54 4.94
N ASP A 194 11.86 -5.70 4.58
CA ASP A 194 12.00 -6.22 3.23
C ASP A 194 11.13 -5.42 2.27
N LEU A 195 11.66 -5.16 1.08
CA LEU A 195 10.98 -4.43 0.04
C LEU A 195 10.39 -5.43 -0.97
N PRO A 196 9.10 -5.28 -1.33
CA PRO A 196 8.49 -6.16 -2.31
C PRO A 196 9.12 -5.95 -3.69
N ASN A 197 9.37 -7.04 -4.41
CA ASN A 197 9.70 -6.98 -5.81
C ASN A 197 8.43 -6.77 -6.65
N LEU A 198 8.31 -5.59 -7.26
CA LEU A 198 7.12 -5.18 -8.02
C LEU A 198 7.22 -5.44 -9.53
N THR A 199 8.29 -6.13 -9.98
CA THR A 199 8.51 -6.49 -11.40
C THR A 199 8.01 -7.87 -11.76
N LYS A 200 7.70 -8.72 -10.80
CA LYS A 200 7.22 -10.08 -10.99
C LYS A 200 5.71 -10.14 -11.22
N ASN A 201 5.26 -11.23 -11.84
CA ASN A 201 3.86 -11.55 -11.99
C ASN A 201 3.59 -13.02 -11.55
N PRO A 202 2.80 -13.27 -10.51
CA PRO A 202 2.16 -12.32 -9.59
C PRO A 202 3.11 -11.66 -8.61
N GLY A 203 4.34 -12.17 -8.45
CA GLY A 203 5.39 -11.63 -7.61
C GLY A 203 4.96 -11.30 -6.19
N ASP A 204 5.61 -10.29 -5.63
CA ASP A 204 5.21 -9.71 -4.35
C ASP A 204 4.06 -8.71 -4.54
N GLY A 205 3.00 -9.11 -5.25
CA GLY A 205 1.81 -8.30 -5.51
C GLY A 205 1.23 -7.65 -4.26
N ILE A 206 1.49 -8.22 -3.08
CA ILE A 206 1.15 -7.65 -1.78
C ILE A 206 1.70 -6.21 -1.58
N GLY A 207 2.78 -5.85 -2.27
CA GLY A 207 3.31 -4.49 -2.26
C GLY A 207 2.37 -3.48 -2.92
N PHE A 208 1.55 -3.90 -3.88
CA PHE A 208 0.48 -3.12 -4.50
C PHE A 208 -0.86 -3.39 -3.82
N ALA A 209 -1.22 -4.65 -3.64
CA ALA A 209 -2.51 -5.14 -3.14
C ALA A 209 -2.83 -4.76 -1.68
N ALA A 210 -1.87 -4.19 -0.96
CA ALA A 210 -2.04 -3.73 0.42
C ALA A 210 -2.42 -2.24 0.56
N TRP A 211 -2.54 -1.51 -0.54
CA TRP A 211 -2.91 -0.09 -0.53
C TRP A 211 -4.33 0.11 -1.04
N PRO A 212 -5.09 1.06 -0.43
CA PRO A 212 -4.74 2.01 0.65
C PRO A 212 -4.37 1.31 1.95
N ALA A 213 -3.54 1.98 2.77
CA ALA A 213 -3.06 1.42 4.03
C ALA A 213 -2.98 2.47 5.15
N TYR A 214 -3.29 2.06 6.37
CA TYR A 214 -3.03 2.89 7.53
C TYR A 214 -1.52 2.90 7.85
N ARG A 215 -0.92 4.07 7.79
CA ARG A 215 0.50 4.30 8.09
C ARG A 215 0.67 4.63 9.56
N VAL A 216 1.09 3.66 10.37
CA VAL A 216 1.26 3.82 11.81
C VAL A 216 2.20 4.97 12.16
N SER A 217 3.32 5.09 11.44
CA SER A 217 4.30 6.16 11.67
C SER A 217 3.77 7.58 11.39
N ASN A 218 2.66 7.71 10.69
CA ASN A 218 2.04 8.98 10.33
C ASN A 218 0.66 9.17 10.98
N GLY A 219 0.10 8.12 11.60
CA GLY A 219 -1.25 8.15 12.18
C GLY A 219 -2.35 8.43 11.16
N GLN A 220 -2.15 8.06 9.89
CA GLN A 220 -3.05 8.43 8.79
C GLN A 220 -3.24 7.30 7.78
N MET A 221 -4.39 7.32 7.13
CA MET A 221 -4.66 6.51 5.96
C MET A 221 -3.98 7.10 4.72
N TRP A 222 -3.26 6.27 3.98
CA TRP A 222 -2.57 6.66 2.76
C TRP A 222 -3.11 5.86 1.57
N SER A 223 -3.41 6.56 0.49
CA SER A 223 -3.69 5.94 -0.80
C SER A 223 -2.40 5.53 -1.52
N MET A 224 -2.53 4.79 -2.62
CA MET A 224 -1.38 4.45 -3.47
C MET A 224 -0.75 5.70 -4.07
N GLN A 225 -1.52 6.69 -4.48
CA GLN A 225 -0.98 7.94 -5.03
C GLN A 225 -0.14 8.70 -3.99
N LEU A 226 -0.60 8.78 -2.73
CA LEU A 226 0.20 9.37 -1.66
C LEU A 226 1.48 8.56 -1.40
N ARG A 227 1.40 7.23 -1.45
CA ARG A 227 2.58 6.38 -1.30
C ARG A 227 3.60 6.62 -2.41
N LEU A 228 3.17 6.72 -3.66
CA LEU A 228 4.04 7.06 -4.79
C LEU A 228 4.68 8.44 -4.60
N ASN A 229 3.89 9.43 -4.21
CA ASN A 229 4.37 10.79 -3.93
C ASN A 229 5.49 10.79 -2.87
N ASP A 230 5.32 10.01 -1.77
CA ASP A 230 6.34 9.85 -0.75
C ASP A 230 7.61 9.16 -1.28
N CYS A 231 7.49 8.16 -2.17
CA CYS A 231 8.64 7.55 -2.83
C CYS A 231 9.42 8.55 -3.68
N TYR A 232 8.73 9.38 -4.48
CA TYR A 232 9.35 10.45 -5.26
C TYR A 232 10.10 11.43 -4.36
N ARG A 233 9.49 11.83 -3.24
CA ARG A 233 10.14 12.69 -2.23
C ARG A 233 11.41 12.05 -1.67
N GLN A 234 11.39 10.76 -1.35
CA GLN A 234 12.53 10.04 -0.81
C GLN A 234 13.67 9.93 -1.84
N GLN A 235 13.35 9.79 -3.10
CA GLN A 235 14.32 9.75 -4.20
C GLN A 235 14.80 11.15 -4.65
N ARG A 236 14.25 12.21 -4.05
CA ARG A 236 14.55 13.60 -4.46
C ARG A 236 14.13 13.90 -5.91
N PHE A 237 13.09 13.23 -6.39
CA PHE A 237 12.39 13.57 -7.61
C PHE A 237 11.40 14.72 -7.38
N PRO A 238 11.04 15.48 -8.43
CA PRO A 238 9.86 16.33 -8.40
C PRO A 238 8.62 15.50 -8.09
N TYR A 239 7.73 16.02 -7.25
CA TYR A 239 6.50 15.31 -6.91
C TYR A 239 5.56 15.23 -8.11
N PRO A 240 4.99 14.06 -8.42
CA PRO A 240 3.91 13.98 -9.39
C PRO A 240 2.66 14.67 -8.84
N LEU A 241 1.92 15.33 -9.70
CA LEU A 241 0.62 15.89 -9.33
C LEU A 241 -0.35 14.74 -9.04
N PHE A 242 -1.29 14.99 -8.12
CA PHE A 242 -2.39 14.07 -7.85
C PHE A 242 -3.22 13.81 -9.12
N GLY A 243 -3.54 12.54 -9.37
CA GLY A 243 -4.29 12.12 -10.57
C GLY A 243 -3.55 12.31 -11.88
N SER A 244 -2.23 12.57 -11.85
CA SER A 244 -1.42 12.70 -13.07
C SER A 244 -1.25 11.38 -13.80
N ASP A 245 -1.05 11.43 -15.10
CA ASP A 245 -0.79 10.24 -15.91
C ASP A 245 0.44 9.46 -15.41
N ALA A 246 1.40 10.13 -14.78
CA ALA A 246 2.57 9.47 -14.19
C ALA A 246 2.19 8.54 -13.02
N THR A 247 1.33 8.99 -12.10
CA THR A 247 0.88 8.16 -10.97
C THR A 247 -0.02 7.03 -11.43
N ILE A 248 -0.94 7.31 -12.37
CA ILE A 248 -1.85 6.32 -12.95
C ILE A 248 -1.07 5.26 -13.74
N ALA A 249 -0.07 5.67 -14.54
CA ALA A 249 0.79 4.75 -15.29
C ALA A 249 1.59 3.83 -14.36
N LEU A 250 2.20 4.36 -13.30
CA LEU A 250 2.88 3.54 -12.30
C LEU A 250 1.92 2.56 -11.63
N GLY A 251 0.69 3.00 -11.28
CA GLY A 251 -0.38 2.16 -10.76
C GLY A 251 -0.77 1.05 -11.75
N SER A 252 -0.86 1.37 -13.06
CA SER A 252 -1.14 0.41 -14.13
C SER A 252 -0.03 -0.66 -14.23
N TYR A 253 1.23 -0.25 -14.26
CA TYR A 253 2.37 -1.18 -14.30
C TYR A 253 2.38 -2.13 -13.10
N MET A 254 2.31 -1.58 -11.89
CA MET A 254 2.35 -2.39 -10.66
C MET A 254 1.10 -3.28 -10.52
N GLY A 255 -0.08 -2.77 -10.88
CA GLY A 255 -1.34 -3.51 -10.77
C GLY A 255 -1.44 -4.66 -11.76
N VAL A 256 -0.94 -4.50 -13.00
CA VAL A 256 -0.84 -5.59 -13.97
C VAL A 256 0.14 -6.67 -13.47
N ASN A 257 1.29 -6.26 -12.93
CA ASN A 257 2.26 -7.19 -12.35
C ASN A 257 1.71 -7.89 -11.09
N ALA A 258 0.77 -7.25 -10.36
CA ALA A 258 0.09 -7.85 -9.21
C ALA A 258 -1.05 -8.82 -9.59
N LYS A 259 -1.22 -9.16 -10.88
CA LYS A 259 -2.30 -10.05 -11.33
C LYS A 259 -2.29 -11.37 -10.54
N GLY A 260 -3.46 -11.70 -9.99
CA GLY A 260 -3.65 -12.90 -9.17
C GLY A 260 -3.33 -12.71 -7.67
N ALA A 261 -2.71 -11.60 -7.27
CA ALA A 261 -2.54 -11.26 -5.87
C ALA A 261 -3.89 -10.92 -5.23
N GLU A 262 -4.09 -11.39 -4.01
CA GLU A 262 -5.31 -11.11 -3.23
C GLU A 262 -5.29 -9.67 -2.69
N ASN A 263 -6.38 -8.97 -2.83
CA ASN A 263 -6.57 -7.65 -2.23
C ASN A 263 -6.71 -7.79 -0.71
N ILE A 264 -5.74 -7.28 0.01
CA ILE A 264 -5.73 -7.22 1.49
C ILE A 264 -5.93 -5.79 2.00
N ALA A 265 -6.24 -4.86 1.11
CA ALA A 265 -6.53 -3.48 1.51
C ALA A 265 -7.93 -3.35 2.14
N PRO A 266 -8.08 -2.39 3.06
CA PRO A 266 -7.04 -1.55 3.63
C PRO A 266 -6.16 -2.30 4.63
N ALA A 267 -4.84 -2.18 4.45
CA ALA A 267 -3.87 -2.85 5.31
C ALA A 267 -3.26 -1.89 6.35
N ILE A 268 -2.44 -2.45 7.24
CA ILE A 268 -1.62 -1.68 8.18
C ILE A 268 -0.16 -1.72 7.71
N LYS A 269 0.46 -0.58 7.61
CA LYS A 269 1.88 -0.42 7.26
C LYS A 269 2.59 0.46 8.30
N ARG A 270 3.88 0.16 8.51
CA ARG A 270 4.73 0.98 9.38
C ARG A 270 4.91 2.41 8.86
#